data_2ea8a3708a445b922a6023c5360f7f39
#
_entry.id   2ea8a3708a445b922a6023c5360f7f39
#
_cell.length_a   1.000
_cell.length_b   1.000
_cell.length_c   1.000
_cell.angle_alpha   90.00
_cell.angle_beta   90.00
_cell.angle_gamma   90.00
#
_symmetry.space_group_name_H-M   'P 1'
#
loop_
_entity.id
_entity.type
_entity.pdbx_description
1 polymer ?
#
loop_
_entity_poly.entity_id
_entity_poly.type
_entity_poly.pdbx_seq_one_letter_code
_entity_poly.pdbx_strand_id
1 'polypeptide(L)'
;MTMTQKILAKHAGLDHVEAGQLIEAKLDVVMANDITGPMALPIFDKMADKVFDKDKVVLVPDHFTPNKDIKSAENSKAILDFTNKQCLTHRMEQGKCGVEPVSYTHLRAHETRSNLV
;
A
#
# COMPACT_ATOMS: atom_id res chain seq x y z
N MET A 1 -21.23 -7.98 -15.55
CA MET A 1 -20.05 -7.80 -14.64
C MET A 1 -20.35 -6.75 -13.59
N THR A 2 -19.99 -7.01 -12.34
CA THR A 2 -20.01 -6.02 -11.26
C THR A 2 -18.89 -4.99 -11.48
N MET A 3 -18.94 -3.87 -10.75
CA MET A 3 -17.86 -2.86 -10.79
C MET A 3 -16.49 -3.48 -10.43
N THR A 4 -16.45 -4.32 -9.40
CA THR A 4 -15.23 -5.04 -9.00
C THR A 4 -14.69 -5.93 -10.12
N GLN A 5 -15.54 -6.71 -10.77
CA GLN A 5 -15.14 -7.55 -11.90
C GLN A 5 -14.58 -6.73 -13.07
N LYS A 6 -15.17 -5.57 -13.37
CA LYS A 6 -14.69 -4.67 -14.43
C LYS A 6 -13.28 -4.13 -14.11
N ILE A 7 -13.06 -3.69 -12.86
CA ILE A 7 -11.77 -3.19 -12.41
C ILE A 7 -10.72 -4.29 -12.48
N LEU A 8 -11.01 -5.46 -11.92
CA LEU A 8 -10.08 -6.60 -11.91
C LEU A 8 -9.75 -7.10 -13.32
N ALA A 9 -10.75 -7.19 -14.20
CA ALA A 9 -10.55 -7.58 -15.61
C ALA A 9 -9.60 -6.60 -16.31
N LYS A 10 -9.83 -5.29 -16.15
CA LYS A 10 -8.97 -4.25 -16.74
C LYS A 10 -7.52 -4.36 -16.24
N HIS A 11 -7.33 -4.59 -14.94
CA HIS A 11 -5.99 -4.71 -14.35
C HIS A 11 -5.29 -6.04 -14.68
N ALA A 12 -6.07 -7.09 -14.97
CA ALA A 12 -5.56 -8.39 -15.42
C ALA A 12 -5.34 -8.45 -16.96
N GLY A 13 -5.80 -7.44 -17.71
CA GLY A 13 -5.77 -7.46 -19.18
C GLY A 13 -6.71 -8.49 -19.79
N LEU A 14 -7.83 -8.79 -19.11
CA LEU A 14 -8.86 -9.74 -19.51
C LEU A 14 -10.15 -9.01 -19.84
N ASP A 15 -10.94 -9.57 -20.75
CA ASP A 15 -12.26 -9.03 -21.10
C ASP A 15 -13.31 -9.31 -20.03
N HIS A 16 -13.13 -10.40 -19.28
CA HIS A 16 -14.07 -10.86 -18.25
C HIS A 16 -13.34 -11.60 -17.13
N VAL A 17 -13.85 -11.48 -15.90
CA VAL A 17 -13.41 -12.26 -14.74
C VAL A 17 -14.59 -12.74 -13.94
N GLU A 18 -14.45 -13.92 -13.31
CA GLU A 18 -15.50 -14.57 -12.53
C GLU A 18 -15.07 -14.77 -11.07
N ALA A 19 -16.06 -14.92 -10.19
CA ALA A 19 -15.80 -15.24 -8.80
C ALA A 19 -15.12 -16.60 -8.68
N GLY A 20 -14.03 -16.70 -7.89
CA GLY A 20 -13.23 -17.91 -7.73
C GLY A 20 -12.13 -18.10 -8.79
N GLN A 21 -12.08 -17.28 -9.81
CA GLN A 21 -11.01 -17.29 -10.82
C GLN A 21 -9.71 -16.73 -10.21
N LEU A 22 -8.60 -17.44 -10.43
CA LEU A 22 -7.26 -16.94 -10.12
C LEU A 22 -6.79 -16.04 -11.26
N ILE A 23 -6.39 -14.82 -10.93
CA ILE A 23 -5.92 -13.81 -11.90
C ILE A 23 -4.63 -13.16 -11.43
N GLU A 24 -3.83 -12.71 -12.38
CA GLU A 24 -2.71 -11.81 -12.13
C GLU A 24 -3.12 -10.39 -12.53
N ALA A 25 -3.21 -9.50 -11.56
CA ALA A 25 -3.62 -8.12 -11.78
C ALA A 25 -2.47 -7.14 -11.49
N LYS A 26 -2.26 -6.16 -12.36
CA LYS A 26 -1.33 -5.05 -12.12
C LYS A 26 -1.87 -4.18 -10.98
N LEU A 27 -0.99 -3.84 -10.05
CA LEU A 27 -1.34 -2.99 -8.90
C LEU A 27 -1.02 -1.52 -9.22
N ASP A 28 -1.94 -0.63 -8.85
CA ASP A 28 -1.71 0.81 -8.92
C ASP A 28 -0.99 1.33 -7.70
N VAL A 29 -1.39 0.85 -6.51
CA VAL A 29 -0.79 1.20 -5.23
C VAL A 29 -0.76 -0.03 -4.34
N VAL A 30 0.35 -0.23 -3.65
CA VAL A 30 0.51 -1.19 -2.55
C VAL A 30 0.59 -0.39 -1.25
N MET A 31 -0.31 -0.63 -0.33
CA MET A 31 -0.39 0.08 0.93
C MET A 31 -0.32 -0.89 2.10
N ALA A 32 0.41 -0.50 3.15
CA ALA A 32 0.42 -1.22 4.42
C ALA A 32 0.55 -0.22 5.58
N ASN A 33 0.07 -0.63 6.74
CA ASN A 33 0.13 0.15 7.97
C ASN A 33 1.25 -0.32 8.90
N ASP A 34 1.33 0.28 10.08
CA ASP A 34 2.31 -0.01 11.11
C ASP A 34 2.06 -1.34 11.89
N ILE A 35 1.01 -2.08 11.54
CA ILE A 35 0.77 -3.45 12.00
C ILE A 35 1.27 -4.44 10.95
N THR A 36 0.71 -4.38 9.75
CA THR A 36 0.94 -5.35 8.68
C THR A 36 2.28 -5.13 7.96
N GLY A 37 2.71 -3.87 7.81
CA GLY A 37 3.99 -3.53 7.20
C GLY A 37 5.16 -4.23 7.87
N PRO A 38 5.45 -3.99 9.16
CA PRO A 38 6.57 -4.60 9.86
C PRO A 38 6.58 -6.13 9.84
N MET A 39 5.41 -6.77 9.73
CA MET A 39 5.31 -8.23 9.59
C MET A 39 5.74 -8.72 8.20
N ALA A 40 5.48 -7.91 7.18
CA ALA A 40 5.80 -8.26 5.80
C ALA A 40 7.27 -7.95 5.43
N LEU A 41 7.90 -6.94 6.05
CA LEU A 41 9.25 -6.50 5.70
C LEU A 41 10.33 -7.60 5.80
N PRO A 42 10.38 -8.44 6.86
CA PRO A 42 11.36 -9.52 6.93
C PRO A 42 11.17 -10.60 5.85
N ILE A 43 9.96 -10.78 5.37
CA ILE A 43 9.65 -11.70 4.28
C ILE A 43 10.10 -11.07 2.96
N PHE A 44 9.82 -9.80 2.77
CA PHE A 44 10.26 -9.05 1.60
C PHE A 44 11.79 -9.07 1.46
N ASP A 45 12.55 -8.80 2.52
CA ASP A 45 14.02 -8.81 2.51
C ASP A 45 14.62 -10.18 2.12
N LYS A 46 13.86 -11.28 2.27
CA LYS A 46 14.27 -12.62 1.79
C LYS A 46 13.95 -12.85 0.31
N MET A 47 13.00 -12.13 -0.23
CA MET A 47 12.49 -12.32 -1.60
C MET A 47 13.07 -11.34 -2.61
N ALA A 48 13.36 -10.12 -2.17
CA ALA A 48 13.80 -9.05 -3.06
C ALA A 48 14.59 -7.96 -2.31
N ASP A 49 15.51 -7.31 -3.02
CA ASP A 49 16.29 -6.20 -2.48
C ASP A 49 15.62 -4.84 -2.70
N LYS A 50 14.77 -4.74 -3.71
CA LYS A 50 14.10 -3.50 -4.11
C LYS A 50 12.62 -3.71 -4.39
N VAL A 51 11.81 -2.70 -4.07
CA VAL A 51 10.41 -2.65 -4.47
C VAL A 51 10.29 -2.52 -5.99
N PHE A 52 9.20 -3.05 -6.55
CA PHE A 52 8.95 -3.01 -7.99
C PHE A 52 8.81 -1.57 -8.53
N ASP A 53 8.22 -0.68 -7.74
CA ASP A 53 8.02 0.73 -8.09
C ASP A 53 7.90 1.56 -6.79
N LYS A 54 8.87 2.45 -6.56
CA LYS A 54 8.89 3.31 -5.38
C LYS A 54 7.74 4.33 -5.31
N ASP A 55 7.12 4.62 -6.44
CA ASP A 55 6.02 5.57 -6.53
C ASP A 55 4.67 4.91 -6.21
N LYS A 56 4.63 3.58 -6.14
CA LYS A 56 3.42 2.79 -5.90
C LYS A 56 3.36 2.11 -4.55
N VAL A 57 4.39 2.22 -3.73
CA VAL A 57 4.44 1.63 -2.40
C VAL A 57 4.32 2.72 -1.34
N VAL A 58 3.34 2.56 -0.46
CA VAL A 58 3.03 3.53 0.60
C VAL A 58 2.88 2.81 1.93
N LEU A 59 3.62 3.25 2.93
CA LEU A 59 3.53 2.74 4.29
C LEU A 59 3.00 3.84 5.22
N VAL A 60 1.88 3.58 5.90
CA VAL A 60 1.16 4.56 6.72
C VAL A 60 1.23 4.18 8.19
N PRO A 61 1.95 4.94 9.02
CA PRO A 61 1.99 4.72 10.47
C PRO A 61 0.77 5.37 11.13
N ASP A 62 -0.37 4.70 11.18
CA ASP A 62 -1.64 5.26 11.63
C ASP A 62 -2.32 4.55 12.81
N HIS A 63 -2.03 3.27 13.05
CA HIS A 63 -2.72 2.49 14.08
C HIS A 63 -2.13 2.68 15.48
N PHE A 64 -0.80 2.73 15.58
CA PHE A 64 -0.06 2.84 16.84
C PHE A 64 0.59 4.20 17.05
N THR A 65 0.03 5.24 16.45
CA THR A 65 0.52 6.61 16.59
C THR A 65 -0.50 7.50 17.30
N PRO A 66 -0.09 8.27 18.29
CA PRO A 66 1.26 8.30 18.90
C PRO A 66 1.63 6.98 19.57
N ASN A 67 2.92 6.60 19.52
CA ASN A 67 3.38 5.31 20.05
C ASN A 67 3.21 5.24 21.57
N LYS A 68 2.53 4.20 22.03
CA LYS A 68 2.23 4.00 23.47
C LYS A 68 3.27 3.16 24.20
N ASP A 69 4.07 2.38 23.48
CA ASP A 69 5.03 1.44 24.01
C ASP A 69 6.24 1.27 23.08
N ILE A 70 7.27 0.55 23.55
CA ILE A 70 8.50 0.32 22.80
C ILE A 70 8.22 -0.46 21.51
N LYS A 71 7.36 -1.47 21.55
CA LYS A 71 7.04 -2.30 20.39
C LYS A 71 6.38 -1.51 19.27
N SER A 72 5.44 -0.63 19.59
CA SER A 72 4.82 0.25 18.58
C SER A 72 5.82 1.24 17.99
N ALA A 73 6.76 1.74 18.79
CA ALA A 73 7.84 2.60 18.31
C ALA A 73 8.82 1.85 17.40
N GLU A 74 9.15 0.60 17.70
CA GLU A 74 9.97 -0.26 16.85
C GLU A 74 9.29 -0.53 15.50
N ASN A 75 7.99 -0.80 15.48
CA ASN A 75 7.21 -0.97 14.25
C ASN A 75 7.23 0.29 13.39
N SER A 76 7.00 1.45 13.98
CA SER A 76 7.05 2.73 13.27
C SER A 76 8.45 3.03 12.73
N LYS A 77 9.49 2.70 13.50
CA LYS A 77 10.88 2.81 13.05
C LYS A 77 11.17 1.88 11.88
N ALA A 78 10.73 0.62 11.93
CA ALA A 78 10.93 -0.33 10.84
C ALA A 78 10.32 0.18 9.52
N ILE A 79 9.11 0.76 9.56
CA ILE A 79 8.47 1.40 8.40
C ILE A 79 9.32 2.56 7.88
N LEU A 80 9.79 3.44 8.76
CA LEU A 80 10.59 4.59 8.39
C LEU A 80 11.94 4.17 7.76
N ASP A 81 12.61 3.21 8.37
CA ASP A 81 13.88 2.68 7.89
C ASP A 81 13.72 2.03 6.49
N PHE A 82 12.66 1.26 6.29
CA PHE A 82 12.34 0.68 4.98
C PHE A 82 12.02 1.75 3.94
N THR A 83 11.19 2.74 4.30
CA THR A 83 10.86 3.87 3.42
C THR A 83 12.12 4.62 2.97
N ASN A 84 13.07 4.82 3.87
CA ASN A 84 14.35 5.45 3.57
C ASN A 84 15.24 4.55 2.71
N LYS A 85 15.38 3.26 3.06
CA LYS A 85 16.17 2.27 2.31
C LYS A 85 15.72 2.14 0.87
N GLN A 86 14.41 2.10 0.64
CA GLN A 86 13.81 1.97 -0.70
C GLN A 86 13.61 3.30 -1.43
N CYS A 87 13.90 4.44 -0.79
CA CYS A 87 13.67 5.78 -1.32
C CYS A 87 12.24 5.99 -1.82
N LEU A 88 11.24 5.53 -1.06
CA LEU A 88 9.84 5.64 -1.45
C LEU A 88 9.44 7.11 -1.64
N THR A 89 8.69 7.39 -2.70
CA THR A 89 8.24 8.75 -3.04
C THR A 89 7.24 9.28 -2.03
N HIS A 90 6.29 8.42 -1.61
CA HIS A 90 5.27 8.80 -0.64
C HIS A 90 5.76 8.50 0.78
N ARG A 91 6.26 9.55 1.45
CA ARG A 91 6.75 9.46 2.83
C ARG A 91 5.65 9.88 3.78
N MET A 92 5.05 8.91 4.45
CA MET A 92 4.06 9.13 5.49
C MET A 92 4.75 9.11 6.85
N GLU A 93 4.80 10.27 7.50
CA GLU A 93 5.41 10.41 8.83
C GLU A 93 4.35 10.61 9.89
N GLN A 94 4.65 10.18 11.11
CA GLN A 94 3.78 10.41 12.27
C GLN A 94 3.44 11.90 12.41
N GLY A 95 2.16 12.20 12.61
CA GLY A 95 1.66 13.57 12.75
C GLY A 95 1.56 14.37 11.45
N LYS A 96 1.97 13.82 10.31
CA LYS A 96 1.91 14.46 8.99
C LYS A 96 0.99 13.74 8.00
N CYS A 97 0.48 12.57 8.36
CA CYS A 97 -0.47 11.81 7.55
C CYS A 97 -1.76 11.58 8.32
N GLY A 98 -2.85 11.36 7.61
CA GLY A 98 -4.11 10.87 8.16
C GLY A 98 -4.08 9.36 8.38
N VAL A 99 -5.18 8.81 8.87
CA VAL A 99 -5.40 7.35 8.87
C VAL A 99 -5.33 6.80 7.45
N GLU A 100 -5.04 5.51 7.32
CA GLU A 100 -4.81 4.87 6.02
C GLU A 100 -5.86 5.19 4.94
N PRO A 101 -7.19 5.12 5.23
CA PRO A 101 -8.21 5.48 4.24
C PRO A 101 -8.15 6.94 3.77
N VAL A 102 -7.83 7.88 4.66
CA VAL A 102 -7.69 9.30 4.31
C VAL A 102 -6.44 9.52 3.46
N SER A 103 -5.33 8.91 3.82
CA SER A 103 -4.08 8.98 3.06
C SER A 103 -4.27 8.41 1.65
N TYR A 104 -4.96 7.28 1.52
CA TYR A 104 -5.32 6.68 0.23
C TYR A 104 -6.17 7.63 -0.63
N THR A 105 -7.18 8.27 -0.04
CA THR A 105 -8.02 9.23 -0.74
C THR A 105 -7.20 10.38 -1.33
N HIS A 106 -6.25 10.92 -0.58
CA HIS A 106 -5.36 11.98 -1.07
C HIS A 106 -4.44 11.51 -2.20
N LEU A 107 -3.90 10.29 -2.11
CA LEU A 107 -3.03 9.72 -3.13
C LEU A 107 -3.77 9.45 -4.45
N ARG A 108 -5.05 9.09 -4.37
CA ARG A 108 -5.84 8.64 -5.52
C ARG A 108 -7.03 9.53 -5.90
N ALA A 109 -7.16 10.70 -5.31
CA ALA A 109 -8.31 11.59 -5.54
C ALA A 109 -8.56 11.94 -7.02
N HIS A 110 -7.52 11.93 -7.85
CA HIS A 110 -7.62 12.20 -9.29
C HIS A 110 -7.87 10.95 -10.14
N GLU A 111 -7.51 9.76 -9.67
CA GLU A 111 -7.62 8.53 -10.46
C GLU A 111 -9.01 7.88 -10.38
N THR A 112 -9.71 8.05 -9.26
CA THR A 112 -11.08 7.53 -9.09
C THR A 112 -12.08 8.18 -10.05
N ARG A 113 -11.85 9.39 -10.48
CA ARG A 113 -12.71 10.08 -11.44
C ARG A 113 -12.54 9.59 -12.89
N SER A 114 -11.33 9.19 -13.28
CA SER A 114 -11.04 8.73 -14.64
C SER A 114 -11.36 7.25 -14.87
N ASN A 115 -11.52 6.45 -13.82
CA ASN A 115 -11.78 5.01 -13.91
C ASN A 115 -13.25 4.61 -13.70
N LEU A 116 -14.14 5.57 -13.43
CA LEU A 116 -15.58 5.33 -13.26
C LEU A 116 -16.42 5.68 -14.50
N VAL A 117 -15.79 6.02 -15.62
CA VAL A 117 -16.46 6.31 -16.88
C VAL A 117 -16.32 5.14 -17.85
#